data_8d0904f564c8ac4922c79aca7af0b6dc
#
_entry.id   8d0904f564c8ac4922c79aca7af0b6dc
#
_cell.length_a   1.000
_cell.length_b   1.000
_cell.length_c   1.000
_cell.angle_alpha   90.00
_cell.angle_beta   90.00
_cell.angle_gamma   90.00
#
_symmetry.space_group_name_H-M   'P 1'
#
loop_
_entity.id
_entity.type
_entity.pdbx_description
1 polymer ?
#
loop_
_entity_poly.entity_id
_entity_poly.type
_entity_poly.pdbx_seq_one_letter_code
_entity_poly.pdbx_strand_id
1 'polypeptide(L)'
;MADIEQQIAVWRSRLSALVGNKDIVDELEMHVRDAVQDQVRRGVPGEQALATALARLGSPEALVREFAKLSGRIPWLPARLLIGLGTVAAAAMSILLAQRVWNGATTWLLALHQGTVTLGYSAVFLVGGLASCYLIARPFRELRPGQVRFVLHRAWLIIGGGLLLTAVGIILGGVWAVDHLGRFWGWDEKEIAALGVLTWEGLMLLVLSRRTANPLPGMLVALVGNVVVLLAWFGIALVFSNGRNDGYAEGSIVLLVLMLVVQFAIGALSFVPAGRLSRG
;
A
#
# COMPACT_ATOMS: atom_id res chain seq x y z
N MET A 1 -23.28 -28.16 -27.36
CA MET A 1 -22.11 -27.56 -26.68
C MET A 1 -21.50 -26.43 -27.48
N ALA A 2 -21.24 -26.56 -28.78
CA ALA A 2 -20.67 -25.47 -29.60
C ALA A 2 -21.55 -24.20 -29.61
N ASP A 3 -22.87 -24.33 -29.61
CA ASP A 3 -23.80 -23.21 -29.60
C ASP A 3 -23.79 -22.41 -28.28
N ILE A 4 -23.64 -23.09 -27.15
CA ILE A 4 -23.51 -22.44 -25.81
C ILE A 4 -22.25 -21.60 -25.74
N GLU A 5 -21.11 -22.12 -26.21
CA GLU A 5 -19.84 -21.39 -26.24
C GLU A 5 -19.93 -20.15 -27.13
N GLN A 6 -20.60 -20.25 -28.25
CA GLN A 6 -20.83 -19.13 -29.16
C GLN A 6 -21.72 -18.04 -28.51
N GLN A 7 -22.76 -18.43 -27.79
CA GLN A 7 -23.64 -17.52 -27.07
C GLN A 7 -22.90 -16.82 -25.92
N ILE A 8 -22.08 -17.53 -25.18
CA ILE A 8 -21.22 -16.94 -24.13
C ILE A 8 -20.21 -15.93 -24.75
N ALA A 9 -19.61 -16.28 -25.90
CA ALA A 9 -18.68 -15.40 -26.60
C ALA A 9 -19.35 -14.11 -27.09
N VAL A 10 -20.56 -14.19 -27.60
CA VAL A 10 -21.36 -13.01 -28.02
C VAL A 10 -21.72 -12.14 -26.83
N TRP A 11 -22.18 -12.73 -25.73
CA TRP A 11 -22.47 -12.00 -24.49
C TRP A 11 -21.22 -11.33 -23.95
N ARG A 12 -20.08 -12.03 -23.89
CA ARG A 12 -18.79 -11.49 -23.49
C ARG A 12 -18.36 -10.29 -24.34
N SER A 13 -18.49 -10.40 -25.66
CA SER A 13 -18.16 -9.32 -26.60
C SER A 13 -18.98 -8.06 -26.32
N ARG A 14 -20.30 -8.20 -26.10
CA ARG A 14 -21.18 -7.09 -25.74
C ARG A 14 -20.79 -6.47 -24.39
N LEU A 15 -20.52 -7.32 -23.40
CA LEU A 15 -20.11 -6.85 -22.07
C LEU A 15 -18.76 -6.13 -22.14
N SER A 16 -17.80 -6.64 -22.91
CA SER A 16 -16.48 -6.01 -23.10
C SER A 16 -16.58 -4.63 -23.74
N ALA A 17 -17.48 -4.44 -24.70
CA ALA A 17 -17.72 -3.15 -25.35
C ALA A 17 -18.28 -2.11 -24.39
N LEU A 18 -18.99 -2.54 -23.33
CA LEU A 18 -19.65 -1.66 -22.38
C LEU A 18 -18.84 -1.41 -21.10
N VAL A 19 -18.05 -2.40 -20.63
CA VAL A 19 -17.39 -2.38 -19.31
C VAL A 19 -15.95 -1.94 -19.38
N GLY A 20 -15.28 -1.88 -20.49
CA GLY A 20 -13.90 -1.36 -20.63
C GLY A 20 -12.82 -1.96 -19.69
N ASN A 21 -13.19 -2.87 -18.78
CA ASN A 21 -12.29 -3.53 -17.82
C ASN A 21 -12.33 -5.05 -18.06
N LYS A 22 -11.24 -5.55 -18.62
CA LYS A 22 -11.10 -6.95 -19.00
C LYS A 22 -11.23 -7.92 -17.81
N ASP A 23 -10.70 -7.58 -16.64
CA ASP A 23 -10.73 -8.45 -15.46
C ASP A 23 -12.15 -8.68 -14.95
N ILE A 24 -13.02 -7.66 -15.03
CA ILE A 24 -14.44 -7.77 -14.68
C ILE A 24 -15.17 -8.67 -15.66
N VAL A 25 -14.87 -8.53 -16.94
CA VAL A 25 -15.49 -9.34 -18.00
C VAL A 25 -15.11 -10.81 -17.84
N ASP A 26 -13.83 -11.08 -17.58
CA ASP A 26 -13.32 -12.45 -17.39
C ASP A 26 -13.92 -13.10 -16.11
N GLU A 27 -14.09 -12.34 -15.03
CA GLU A 27 -14.71 -12.81 -13.77
C GLU A 27 -16.20 -13.14 -13.98
N LEU A 28 -16.93 -12.28 -14.68
CA LEU A 28 -18.35 -12.51 -14.97
C LEU A 28 -18.56 -13.68 -15.93
N GLU A 29 -17.68 -13.84 -16.93
CA GLU A 29 -17.71 -15.02 -17.82
C GLU A 29 -17.51 -16.31 -17.03
N MET A 30 -16.54 -16.33 -16.10
CA MET A 30 -16.29 -17.50 -15.24
C MET A 30 -17.53 -17.84 -14.41
N HIS A 31 -18.20 -16.84 -13.80
CA HIS A 31 -19.43 -17.07 -13.05
C HIS A 31 -20.59 -17.62 -13.90
N VAL A 32 -20.73 -17.15 -15.16
CA VAL A 32 -21.72 -17.71 -16.08
C VAL A 32 -21.40 -19.17 -16.37
N ARG A 33 -20.15 -19.49 -16.68
CA ARG A 33 -19.73 -20.88 -16.99
C ARG A 33 -19.96 -21.81 -15.80
N ASP A 34 -19.60 -21.38 -14.59
CA ASP A 34 -19.80 -22.17 -13.38
C ASP A 34 -21.28 -22.41 -13.10
N ALA A 35 -22.14 -21.40 -13.28
CA ALA A 35 -23.59 -21.52 -13.11
C ALA A 35 -24.21 -22.43 -14.12
N VAL A 36 -23.78 -22.38 -15.39
CA VAL A 36 -24.24 -23.28 -16.45
C VAL A 36 -23.83 -24.72 -16.14
N GLN A 37 -22.58 -24.94 -15.78
CA GLN A 37 -22.02 -26.25 -15.47
C GLN A 37 -22.75 -26.91 -14.27
N ASP A 38 -23.05 -26.14 -13.23
CA ASP A 38 -23.79 -26.66 -12.07
C ASP A 38 -25.20 -27.09 -12.43
N GLN A 39 -25.92 -26.32 -13.25
CA GLN A 39 -27.26 -26.67 -13.70
C GLN A 39 -27.26 -27.89 -14.66
N VAL A 40 -26.29 -27.97 -15.56
CA VAL A 40 -26.15 -29.15 -16.46
C VAL A 40 -25.85 -30.40 -15.63
N ARG A 41 -25.04 -30.33 -14.60
CA ARG A 41 -24.84 -31.47 -13.67
C ARG A 41 -26.12 -31.93 -12.96
N ARG A 42 -27.06 -31.00 -12.76
CA ARG A 42 -28.38 -31.28 -12.18
C ARG A 42 -29.41 -31.79 -13.23
N GLY A 43 -28.98 -32.02 -14.47
CA GLY A 43 -29.81 -32.55 -15.55
C GLY A 43 -30.61 -31.50 -16.33
N VAL A 44 -30.33 -30.20 -16.14
CA VAL A 44 -30.99 -29.16 -16.94
C VAL A 44 -30.35 -29.09 -18.33
N PRO A 45 -31.15 -28.99 -19.41
CA PRO A 45 -30.63 -28.80 -20.76
C PRO A 45 -29.75 -27.56 -20.86
N GLY A 46 -28.61 -27.66 -21.57
CA GLY A 46 -27.58 -26.62 -21.56
C GLY A 46 -28.04 -25.22 -22.00
N GLU A 47 -28.92 -25.15 -23.01
CA GLU A 47 -29.53 -23.87 -23.45
C GLU A 47 -30.39 -23.23 -22.36
N GLN A 48 -31.18 -24.04 -21.65
CA GLN A 48 -32.01 -23.58 -20.54
C GLN A 48 -31.15 -23.17 -19.35
N ALA A 49 -30.05 -23.89 -19.09
CA ALA A 49 -29.08 -23.55 -18.06
C ALA A 49 -28.40 -22.19 -18.34
N LEU A 50 -27.99 -21.95 -19.60
CA LEU A 50 -27.41 -20.68 -20.03
C LEU A 50 -28.42 -19.53 -19.93
N ALA A 51 -29.63 -19.71 -20.44
CA ALA A 51 -30.68 -18.70 -20.35
C ALA A 51 -30.97 -18.30 -18.88
N THR A 52 -31.03 -19.32 -18.00
CA THR A 52 -31.23 -19.07 -16.55
C THR A 52 -30.06 -18.39 -15.92
N ALA A 53 -28.81 -18.73 -16.25
CA ALA A 53 -27.61 -18.08 -15.73
C ALA A 53 -27.55 -16.61 -16.18
N LEU A 54 -27.80 -16.32 -17.44
CA LEU A 54 -27.82 -14.96 -17.96
C LEU A 54 -28.99 -14.13 -17.42
N ALA A 55 -30.18 -14.74 -17.22
CA ALA A 55 -31.33 -14.06 -16.63
C ALA A 55 -31.06 -13.64 -15.15
N ARG A 56 -30.31 -14.45 -14.39
CA ARG A 56 -29.91 -14.15 -13.03
C ARG A 56 -28.87 -13.03 -12.94
N LEU A 57 -27.95 -12.98 -13.90
CA LEU A 57 -26.95 -11.91 -13.97
C LEU A 57 -27.55 -10.56 -14.43
N GLY A 58 -28.61 -10.61 -15.23
CA GLY A 58 -29.21 -9.45 -15.87
C GLY A 58 -28.57 -9.09 -17.21
N SER A 59 -29.13 -8.08 -17.88
CA SER A 59 -28.57 -7.62 -19.15
C SER A 59 -27.21 -6.93 -18.96
N PRO A 60 -26.32 -6.96 -19.99
CA PRO A 60 -25.06 -6.24 -19.92
C PRO A 60 -25.21 -4.76 -19.53
N GLU A 61 -26.28 -4.11 -20.01
CA GLU A 61 -26.58 -2.70 -19.72
C GLU A 61 -27.04 -2.51 -18.26
N ALA A 62 -27.77 -3.47 -17.70
CA ALA A 62 -28.15 -3.47 -16.29
C ALA A 62 -26.93 -3.64 -15.38
N LEU A 63 -26.04 -4.55 -15.74
CA LEU A 63 -24.77 -4.76 -15.06
C LEU A 63 -23.92 -3.49 -15.08
N VAL A 64 -23.77 -2.82 -16.23
CA VAL A 64 -23.04 -1.56 -16.33
C VAL A 64 -23.65 -0.49 -15.44
N ARG A 65 -24.98 -0.37 -15.40
CA ARG A 65 -25.67 0.59 -14.50
C ARG A 65 -25.40 0.29 -13.02
N GLU A 66 -25.44 -0.98 -12.63
CA GLU A 66 -25.11 -1.37 -11.25
C GLU A 66 -23.62 -1.14 -10.93
N PHE A 67 -22.71 -1.46 -11.86
CA PHE A 67 -21.30 -1.15 -11.71
C PHE A 67 -21.05 0.37 -11.67
N ALA A 68 -21.76 1.17 -12.47
CA ALA A 68 -21.66 2.63 -12.43
C ALA A 68 -22.15 3.21 -11.09
N LYS A 69 -23.23 2.67 -10.51
CA LYS A 69 -23.69 3.04 -9.16
C LYS A 69 -22.66 2.69 -8.09
N LEU A 70 -21.99 1.54 -8.24
CA LEU A 70 -20.96 1.09 -7.31
C LEU A 70 -19.66 1.87 -7.50
N SER A 71 -19.28 2.20 -8.73
CA SER A 71 -18.09 3.02 -9.01
C SER A 71 -18.29 4.50 -8.66
N GLY A 72 -19.49 5.02 -8.78
CA GLY A 72 -19.83 6.40 -8.36
C GLY A 72 -19.96 6.59 -6.85
N ARG A 73 -20.11 5.51 -6.06
CA ARG A 73 -20.25 5.53 -4.59
C ARG A 73 -19.01 5.13 -3.82
N ILE A 74 -17.89 4.97 -4.49
CA ILE A 74 -16.63 4.75 -3.76
C ILE A 74 -16.19 6.11 -3.23
N PRO A 75 -16.14 6.35 -1.93
CA PRO A 75 -15.53 7.55 -1.39
C PRO A 75 -14.01 7.46 -1.58
N TRP A 76 -13.56 7.63 -2.82
CA TRP A 76 -12.14 7.83 -3.13
C TRP A 76 -11.64 9.16 -2.56
N LEU A 77 -12.58 10.04 -2.22
CA LEU A 77 -12.26 11.36 -1.73
C LEU A 77 -11.44 11.31 -0.43
N PRO A 78 -11.84 10.56 0.62
CA PRO A 78 -11.00 10.47 1.81
C PRO A 78 -9.69 9.73 1.57
N ALA A 79 -9.67 8.67 0.76
CA ALA A 79 -8.41 7.97 0.44
C ALA A 79 -7.48 8.83 -0.43
N ARG A 80 -8.01 9.52 -1.44
CA ARG A 80 -7.23 10.47 -2.26
C ARG A 80 -6.78 11.68 -1.46
N LEU A 81 -7.61 12.20 -0.55
CA LEU A 81 -7.25 13.28 0.36
C LEU A 81 -6.17 12.84 1.34
N LEU A 82 -6.28 11.66 1.93
CA LEU A 82 -5.27 11.12 2.85
C LEU A 82 -3.95 10.82 2.14
N ILE A 83 -4.00 10.24 0.94
CA ILE A 83 -2.81 10.04 0.09
C ILE A 83 -2.25 11.40 -0.34
N GLY A 84 -3.09 12.34 -0.74
CA GLY A 84 -2.68 13.69 -1.10
C GLY A 84 -2.08 14.46 0.08
N LEU A 85 -2.71 14.44 1.24
CA LEU A 85 -2.20 15.06 2.47
C LEU A 85 -0.91 14.37 2.93
N GLY A 86 -0.82 13.04 2.87
CA GLY A 86 0.39 12.29 3.19
C GLY A 86 1.54 12.62 2.23
N THR A 87 1.25 12.74 0.92
CA THR A 87 2.26 13.13 -0.08
C THR A 87 2.70 14.59 0.10
N VAL A 88 1.77 15.50 0.38
CA VAL A 88 2.06 16.90 0.65
C VAL A 88 2.85 17.03 1.95
N ALA A 89 2.49 16.32 3.01
CA ALA A 89 3.22 16.32 4.27
C ALA A 89 4.63 15.73 4.10
N ALA A 90 4.78 14.63 3.37
CA ALA A 90 6.09 14.04 3.04
C ALA A 90 6.92 14.99 2.16
N ALA A 91 6.33 15.64 1.16
CA ALA A 91 7.00 16.62 0.33
C ALA A 91 7.40 17.89 1.12
N ALA A 92 6.50 18.41 1.96
CA ALA A 92 6.80 19.54 2.83
C ALA A 92 7.91 19.22 3.83
N MET A 93 7.87 18.03 4.44
CA MET A 93 8.94 17.55 5.32
C MET A 93 10.24 17.39 4.55
N SER A 94 10.22 16.84 3.35
CA SER A 94 11.40 16.71 2.49
C SER A 94 11.98 18.08 2.10
N ILE A 95 11.13 19.08 1.80
CA ILE A 95 11.56 20.45 1.49
C ILE A 95 12.16 21.13 2.73
N LEU A 96 11.53 21.01 3.89
CA LEU A 96 12.03 21.58 5.14
C LEU A 96 13.36 20.94 5.55
N LEU A 97 13.50 19.63 5.39
CA LEU A 97 14.75 18.92 5.61
C LEU A 97 15.80 19.32 4.57
N ALA A 98 15.42 19.42 3.29
CA ALA A 98 16.32 19.87 2.23
C ALA A 98 16.82 21.30 2.45
N GLN A 99 15.97 22.22 2.94
CA GLN A 99 16.40 23.58 3.31
C GLN A 99 17.39 23.59 4.47
N ARG A 100 17.17 22.77 5.52
CA ARG A 100 18.15 22.62 6.60
C ARG A 100 19.45 21.98 6.13
N VAL A 101 19.36 21.00 5.25
CA VAL A 101 20.49 20.33 4.61
C VAL A 101 21.28 21.31 3.74
N TRP A 102 20.59 22.08 2.90
CA TRP A 102 21.23 23.07 2.01
C TRP A 102 21.93 24.17 2.78
N ASN A 103 21.36 24.62 3.91
CA ASN A 103 21.96 25.62 4.79
C ASN A 103 23.08 25.07 5.69
N GLY A 104 23.20 23.74 5.84
CA GLY A 104 24.18 23.07 6.69
C GLY A 104 25.08 22.06 5.97
N ALA A 105 24.79 21.73 4.70
CA ALA A 105 25.57 20.75 3.95
C ALA A 105 26.85 21.40 3.42
N THR A 106 27.97 20.91 3.92
CA THR A 106 29.30 21.33 3.49
C THR A 106 29.69 20.76 2.12
N THR A 107 28.96 19.75 1.62
CA THR A 107 29.22 19.08 0.35
C THR A 107 27.94 18.62 -0.37
N TRP A 108 27.95 18.66 -1.70
CA TRP A 108 26.87 18.15 -2.55
C TRP A 108 26.59 16.64 -2.29
N LEU A 109 27.63 15.89 -1.92
CA LEU A 109 27.54 14.45 -1.65
C LEU A 109 26.67 14.18 -0.39
N LEU A 110 26.84 14.97 0.66
CA LEU A 110 25.99 14.89 1.86
C LEU A 110 24.53 15.25 1.55
N ALA A 111 24.31 16.26 0.70
CA ALA A 111 22.96 16.63 0.26
C ALA A 111 22.27 15.50 -0.53
N LEU A 112 22.99 14.84 -1.43
CA LEU A 112 22.48 13.67 -2.17
C LEU A 112 22.20 12.49 -1.24
N HIS A 113 23.12 12.17 -0.32
CA HIS A 113 22.90 11.16 0.70
C HIS A 113 21.59 11.41 1.48
N GLN A 114 21.44 12.58 2.05
CA GLN A 114 20.28 12.92 2.85
C GLN A 114 18.99 12.93 2.03
N GLY A 115 19.04 13.45 0.80
CA GLY A 115 17.89 13.45 -0.13
C GLY A 115 17.43 12.04 -0.49
N THR A 116 18.35 11.16 -0.86
CA THR A 116 18.02 9.77 -1.24
C THR A 116 17.47 8.97 -0.07
N VAL A 117 18.10 9.06 1.13
CA VAL A 117 17.59 8.41 2.35
C VAL A 117 16.20 8.93 2.72
N THR A 118 16.00 10.25 2.68
CA THR A 118 14.68 10.85 2.98
C THR A 118 13.59 10.37 2.04
N LEU A 119 13.88 10.29 0.74
CA LEU A 119 12.94 9.76 -0.25
C LEU A 119 12.66 8.26 -0.04
N GLY A 120 13.67 7.47 0.30
CA GLY A 120 13.50 6.07 0.65
C GLY A 120 12.59 5.88 1.85
N TYR A 121 12.85 6.56 2.95
CA TYR A 121 12.02 6.53 4.16
C TYR A 121 10.58 7.04 3.90
N SER A 122 10.44 8.05 3.04
CA SER A 122 9.12 8.55 2.62
C SER A 122 8.31 7.49 1.87
N ALA A 123 8.96 6.60 1.12
CA ALA A 123 8.30 5.47 0.47
C ALA A 123 7.69 4.49 1.48
N VAL A 124 8.39 4.22 2.60
CA VAL A 124 7.86 3.40 3.70
C VAL A 124 6.61 4.05 4.30
N PHE A 125 6.67 5.36 4.62
CA PHE A 125 5.51 6.08 5.15
C PHE A 125 4.32 6.10 4.20
N LEU A 126 4.56 6.24 2.89
CA LEU A 126 3.51 6.22 1.89
C LEU A 126 2.81 4.85 1.84
N VAL A 127 3.57 3.76 1.85
CA VAL A 127 3.01 2.41 1.85
C VAL A 127 2.35 2.07 3.18
N GLY A 128 2.91 2.51 4.30
CA GLY A 128 2.28 2.42 5.62
C GLY A 128 1.00 3.24 5.73
N GLY A 129 0.93 4.40 5.08
CA GLY A 129 -0.30 5.20 4.94
C GLY A 129 -1.38 4.47 4.14
N LEU A 130 -1.01 3.81 3.02
CA LEU A 130 -1.93 2.96 2.27
C LEU A 130 -2.45 1.80 3.12
N ALA A 131 -1.57 1.18 3.92
CA ALA A 131 -1.94 0.12 4.85
C ALA A 131 -2.91 0.63 5.94
N SER A 132 -2.67 1.81 6.49
CA SER A 132 -3.56 2.46 7.45
C SER A 132 -4.95 2.69 6.86
N CYS A 133 -5.03 3.24 5.65
CA CYS A 133 -6.30 3.43 4.94
C CYS A 133 -7.03 2.11 4.71
N TYR A 134 -6.31 1.05 4.34
CA TYR A 134 -6.87 -0.28 4.18
C TYR A 134 -7.45 -0.82 5.49
N LEU A 135 -6.69 -0.76 6.59
CA LEU A 135 -7.10 -1.28 7.89
C LEU A 135 -8.29 -0.52 8.48
N ILE A 136 -8.34 0.80 8.31
CA ILE A 136 -9.47 1.63 8.73
C ILE A 136 -10.73 1.31 7.91
N ALA A 137 -10.60 1.08 6.61
CA ALA A 137 -11.73 0.80 5.73
C ALA A 137 -12.26 -0.64 5.88
N ARG A 138 -11.41 -1.58 6.30
CA ARG A 138 -11.70 -3.02 6.34
C ARG A 138 -12.95 -3.40 7.18
N PRO A 139 -13.20 -2.86 8.37
CA PRO A 139 -14.42 -3.15 9.14
C PRO A 139 -15.71 -2.75 8.44
N PHE A 140 -15.68 -1.72 7.59
CA PHE A 140 -16.82 -1.17 6.89
C PHE A 140 -17.04 -1.79 5.51
N ARG A 141 -15.99 -2.41 4.93
CA ARG A 141 -16.02 -2.84 3.54
C ARG A 141 -15.04 -3.98 3.24
N GLU A 142 -15.50 -4.95 2.45
CA GLU A 142 -14.63 -5.93 1.79
C GLU A 142 -14.10 -5.36 0.47
N LEU A 143 -12.78 -5.38 0.28
CA LEU A 143 -12.18 -5.03 -1.00
C LEU A 143 -12.30 -6.19 -1.99
N ARG A 144 -12.59 -5.87 -3.24
CA ARG A 144 -12.61 -6.85 -4.33
C ARG A 144 -11.20 -7.36 -4.62
N PRO A 145 -11.04 -8.62 -5.06
CA PRO A 145 -9.72 -9.21 -5.35
C PRO A 145 -8.86 -8.38 -6.33
N GLY A 146 -9.46 -7.77 -7.35
CA GLY A 146 -8.76 -6.88 -8.29
C GLY A 146 -8.23 -5.62 -7.64
N GLN A 147 -8.99 -5.01 -6.72
CA GLN A 147 -8.55 -3.82 -5.96
C GLN A 147 -7.40 -4.15 -5.02
N VAL A 148 -7.47 -5.31 -4.36
CA VAL A 148 -6.41 -5.82 -3.50
C VAL A 148 -5.11 -6.00 -4.29
N ARG A 149 -5.17 -6.68 -5.44
CA ARG A 149 -3.98 -6.86 -6.31
C ARG A 149 -3.39 -5.54 -6.77
N PHE A 150 -4.23 -4.60 -7.17
CA PHE A 150 -3.78 -3.27 -7.59
C PHE A 150 -3.03 -2.54 -6.46
N VAL A 151 -3.59 -2.52 -5.24
CA VAL A 151 -2.97 -1.85 -4.09
C VAL A 151 -1.65 -2.52 -3.72
N LEU A 152 -1.62 -3.86 -3.63
CA LEU A 152 -0.40 -4.61 -3.31
C LEU A 152 0.71 -4.39 -4.36
N HIS A 153 0.35 -4.38 -5.66
CA HIS A 153 1.31 -4.14 -6.72
C HIS A 153 1.88 -2.72 -6.67
N ARG A 154 1.05 -1.70 -6.42
CA ARG A 154 1.51 -0.32 -6.25
C ARG A 154 2.40 -0.17 -5.02
N ALA A 155 2.02 -0.76 -3.89
CA ALA A 155 2.83 -0.79 -2.68
C ALA A 155 4.20 -1.45 -2.94
N TRP A 156 4.23 -2.56 -3.68
CA TRP A 156 5.46 -3.26 -4.05
C TRP A 156 6.39 -2.38 -4.91
N LEU A 157 5.85 -1.68 -5.92
CA LEU A 157 6.64 -0.76 -6.76
C LEU A 157 7.22 0.41 -5.96
N ILE A 158 6.42 1.01 -5.07
CA ILE A 158 6.84 2.15 -4.25
C ILE A 158 7.96 1.71 -3.29
N ILE A 159 7.78 0.57 -2.62
CA ILE A 159 8.79 0.07 -1.68
C ILE A 159 10.06 -0.39 -2.40
N GLY A 160 9.94 -0.96 -3.60
CA GLY A 160 11.11 -1.31 -4.43
C GLY A 160 11.95 -0.09 -4.81
N GLY A 161 11.29 0.99 -5.20
CA GLY A 161 11.95 2.29 -5.43
C GLY A 161 12.56 2.87 -4.15
N GLY A 162 11.84 2.78 -3.01
CA GLY A 162 12.32 3.19 -1.70
C GLY A 162 13.59 2.45 -1.29
N LEU A 163 13.58 1.13 -1.36
CA LEU A 163 14.73 0.27 -1.05
C LEU A 163 15.97 0.66 -1.86
N LEU A 164 15.79 0.89 -3.16
CA LEU A 164 16.89 1.34 -4.01
C LEU A 164 17.45 2.68 -3.57
N LEU A 165 16.57 3.66 -3.28
CA LEU A 165 16.97 5.00 -2.82
C LEU A 165 17.66 4.96 -1.47
N THR A 166 17.15 4.18 -0.52
CA THR A 166 17.76 3.98 0.80
C THR A 166 19.14 3.35 0.66
N ALA A 167 19.29 2.29 -0.15
CA ALA A 167 20.56 1.63 -0.39
C ALA A 167 21.59 2.56 -1.01
N VAL A 168 21.21 3.30 -2.06
CA VAL A 168 22.06 4.32 -2.69
C VAL A 168 22.46 5.38 -1.68
N GLY A 169 21.51 5.84 -0.87
CA GLY A 169 21.75 6.82 0.16
C GLY A 169 22.78 6.35 1.20
N ILE A 170 22.66 5.12 1.68
CA ILE A 170 23.64 4.52 2.61
C ILE A 170 25.03 4.50 2.01
N ILE A 171 25.16 4.09 0.75
CA ILE A 171 26.45 4.07 0.04
C ILE A 171 27.04 5.48 -0.06
N LEU A 172 26.22 6.47 -0.48
CA LEU A 172 26.66 7.86 -0.58
C LEU A 172 27.11 8.43 0.78
N GLY A 173 26.40 8.06 1.86
CA GLY A 173 26.76 8.42 3.23
C GLY A 173 28.10 7.82 3.66
N GLY A 174 28.35 6.54 3.31
CA GLY A 174 29.60 5.88 3.57
C GLY A 174 30.79 6.52 2.81
N VAL A 175 30.58 6.86 1.53
CA VAL A 175 31.62 7.60 0.74
C VAL A 175 31.92 8.95 1.37
N TRP A 176 30.89 9.72 1.77
CA TRP A 176 31.08 10.98 2.48
C TRP A 176 31.85 10.79 3.80
N ALA A 177 31.54 9.71 4.53
CA ALA A 177 32.17 9.42 5.81
C ALA A 177 33.68 9.05 5.66
N VAL A 178 34.09 8.44 4.56
CA VAL A 178 35.52 8.19 4.27
C VAL A 178 36.30 9.51 4.27
N ASP A 179 35.77 10.52 3.56
CA ASP A 179 36.46 11.81 3.41
C ASP A 179 36.46 12.65 4.69
N HIS A 180 35.41 12.53 5.53
CA HIS A 180 35.21 13.42 6.67
C HIS A 180 35.48 12.76 8.03
N LEU A 181 35.31 11.42 8.12
CA LEU A 181 35.45 10.66 9.36
C LEU A 181 36.55 9.59 9.29
N GLY A 182 37.21 9.46 8.11
CA GLY A 182 38.25 8.46 7.90
C GLY A 182 37.79 7.01 7.88
N ARG A 183 36.47 6.77 7.80
CA ARG A 183 35.86 5.43 7.82
C ARG A 183 34.63 5.37 6.93
N PHE A 184 34.40 4.24 6.26
CA PHE A 184 33.18 4.02 5.46
C PHE A 184 31.98 3.67 6.32
N TRP A 185 32.20 2.88 7.38
CA TRP A 185 31.16 2.38 8.26
C TRP A 185 31.68 2.29 9.71
N GLY A 186 30.95 2.74 10.70
CA GLY A 186 31.39 2.82 12.09
C GLY A 186 30.46 2.17 13.11
N TRP A 187 29.35 1.57 12.65
CA TRP A 187 28.34 0.97 13.51
C TRP A 187 27.74 1.95 14.54
N ASP A 188 27.68 3.22 14.17
CA ASP A 188 26.97 4.19 15.01
C ASP A 188 25.45 4.01 14.93
N GLU A 189 24.74 4.67 15.84
CA GLU A 189 23.29 4.56 15.96
C GLU A 189 22.53 4.93 14.69
N LYS A 190 23.02 5.90 13.89
CA LYS A 190 22.38 6.32 12.64
C LYS A 190 22.59 5.29 11.54
N GLU A 191 23.78 4.73 11.46
CA GLU A 191 24.10 3.66 10.51
C GLU A 191 23.30 2.39 10.81
N ILE A 192 23.20 2.00 12.10
CA ILE A 192 22.38 0.86 12.54
C ILE A 192 20.90 1.08 12.20
N ALA A 193 20.39 2.29 12.43
CA ALA A 193 19.02 2.64 12.10
C ALA A 193 18.73 2.58 10.59
N ALA A 194 19.63 3.13 9.78
CA ALA A 194 19.51 3.08 8.33
C ALA A 194 19.51 1.64 7.81
N LEU A 195 20.36 0.77 8.38
CA LEU A 195 20.37 -0.65 8.07
C LEU A 195 19.08 -1.34 8.51
N GLY A 196 18.53 -0.96 9.66
CA GLY A 196 17.25 -1.44 10.15
C GLY A 196 16.10 -1.11 9.21
N VAL A 197 16.03 0.13 8.72
CA VAL A 197 15.03 0.56 7.72
C VAL A 197 15.22 -0.19 6.42
N LEU A 198 16.44 -0.28 5.88
CA LEU A 198 16.75 -1.02 4.65
C LEU A 198 16.33 -2.49 4.75
N THR A 199 16.63 -3.14 5.87
CA THR A 199 16.24 -4.53 6.14
C THR A 199 14.71 -4.67 6.16
N TRP A 200 14.01 -3.72 6.78
CA TRP A 200 12.57 -3.71 6.85
C TRP A 200 11.92 -3.49 5.47
N GLU A 201 12.47 -2.59 4.66
CA GLU A 201 12.04 -2.39 3.26
C GLU A 201 12.18 -3.69 2.45
N GLY A 202 13.28 -4.40 2.62
CA GLY A 202 13.49 -5.74 2.02
C GLY A 202 12.43 -6.75 2.46
N LEU A 203 12.10 -6.79 3.77
CA LEU A 203 11.04 -7.64 4.30
C LEU A 203 9.66 -7.25 3.72
N MET A 204 9.35 -5.95 3.68
CA MET A 204 8.11 -5.47 3.06
C MET A 204 8.03 -5.91 1.60
N LEU A 205 9.09 -5.74 0.83
CA LEU A 205 9.14 -6.15 -0.57
C LEU A 205 8.90 -7.66 -0.73
N LEU A 206 9.53 -8.47 0.11
CA LEU A 206 9.36 -9.93 0.13
C LEU A 206 7.91 -10.34 0.45
N VAL A 207 7.29 -9.72 1.47
CA VAL A 207 5.93 -10.05 1.88
C VAL A 207 4.92 -9.58 0.85
N LEU A 208 5.08 -8.37 0.30
CA LEU A 208 4.20 -7.80 -0.73
C LEU A 208 4.32 -8.52 -2.07
N SER A 209 5.46 -9.17 -2.36
CA SER A 209 5.65 -9.97 -3.57
C SER A 209 4.86 -11.28 -3.56
N ARG A 210 4.47 -11.76 -2.38
CA ARG A 210 3.67 -12.98 -2.24
C ARG A 210 2.26 -12.73 -2.78
N ARG A 211 1.90 -13.45 -3.84
CA ARG A 211 0.56 -13.38 -4.48
C ARG A 211 -0.48 -14.12 -3.62
N THR A 212 -0.73 -13.61 -2.43
CA THR A 212 -1.74 -14.18 -1.52
C THR A 212 -3.11 -13.50 -1.76
N ALA A 213 -4.18 -14.28 -1.63
CA ALA A 213 -5.54 -13.76 -1.67
C ALA A 213 -5.84 -12.83 -0.47
N ASN A 214 -5.13 -13.02 0.66
CA ASN A 214 -5.29 -12.22 1.86
C ASN A 214 -4.22 -11.10 1.91
N PRO A 215 -4.58 -9.81 1.78
CA PRO A 215 -3.64 -8.70 1.83
C PRO A 215 -3.18 -8.34 3.25
N LEU A 216 -3.87 -8.85 4.28
CA LEU A 216 -3.68 -8.44 5.66
C LEU A 216 -2.23 -8.54 6.15
N PRO A 217 -1.49 -9.65 5.91
CA PRO A 217 -0.09 -9.73 6.35
C PRO A 217 0.80 -8.65 5.72
N GLY A 218 0.63 -8.38 4.42
CA GLY A 218 1.37 -7.33 3.73
C GLY A 218 1.05 -5.93 4.27
N MET A 219 -0.22 -5.66 4.58
CA MET A 219 -0.64 -4.38 5.16
C MET A 219 -0.15 -4.20 6.59
N LEU A 220 -0.11 -5.26 7.41
CA LEU A 220 0.45 -5.20 8.76
C LEU A 220 1.95 -4.95 8.76
N VAL A 221 2.70 -5.63 7.89
CA VAL A 221 4.15 -5.39 7.75
C VAL A 221 4.41 -3.97 7.26
N ALA A 222 3.59 -3.44 6.35
CA ALA A 222 3.69 -2.06 5.90
C ALA A 222 3.38 -1.05 7.03
N LEU A 223 2.36 -1.32 7.84
CA LEU A 223 2.03 -0.48 9.00
C LEU A 223 3.17 -0.42 10.01
N VAL A 224 3.79 -1.56 10.32
CA VAL A 224 4.96 -1.65 11.22
C VAL A 224 6.17 -0.92 10.63
N GLY A 225 6.28 -0.83 9.30
CA GLY A 225 7.28 -0.02 8.63
C GLY A 225 7.28 1.44 9.07
N ASN A 226 6.10 2.04 9.27
CA ASN A 226 5.99 3.40 9.84
C ASN A 226 6.64 3.48 11.22
N VAL A 227 6.43 2.47 12.07
CA VAL A 227 7.03 2.40 13.42
C VAL A 227 8.55 2.31 13.31
N VAL A 228 9.06 1.47 12.40
CA VAL A 228 10.52 1.31 12.19
C VAL A 228 11.16 2.63 11.78
N VAL A 229 10.57 3.36 10.83
CA VAL A 229 11.10 4.66 10.39
C VAL A 229 10.97 5.72 11.47
N LEU A 230 9.86 5.75 12.23
CA LEU A 230 9.68 6.66 13.36
C LEU A 230 10.75 6.44 14.43
N LEU A 231 11.04 5.19 14.77
CA LEU A 231 12.09 4.84 15.73
C LEU A 231 13.49 5.17 15.19
N ALA A 232 13.74 4.93 13.90
CA ALA A 232 15.00 5.27 13.27
C ALA A 232 15.27 6.78 13.24
N TRP A 233 14.25 7.61 13.07
CA TRP A 233 14.41 9.07 13.00
C TRP A 233 14.36 9.75 14.37
N PHE A 234 13.37 9.39 15.19
CA PHE A 234 13.11 10.08 16.46
C PHE A 234 13.61 9.29 17.67
N GLY A 235 13.50 7.96 17.63
CA GLY A 235 13.85 7.10 18.75
C GLY A 235 15.34 7.16 19.09
N ILE A 236 16.19 7.13 18.08
CA ILE A 236 17.64 7.20 18.25
C ILE A 236 18.06 8.55 18.81
N ALA A 237 17.53 9.65 18.27
CA ALA A 237 17.81 10.98 18.80
C ALA A 237 17.43 11.12 20.28
N LEU A 238 16.40 10.40 20.74
CA LEU A 238 15.94 10.43 22.12
C LEU A 238 16.78 9.57 23.06
N VAL A 239 17.19 8.39 22.63
CA VAL A 239 17.96 7.43 23.44
C VAL A 239 19.39 7.91 23.63
N PHE A 240 19.99 8.53 22.60
CA PHE A 240 21.41 8.95 22.61
C PHE A 240 21.61 10.44 22.82
N SER A 241 20.56 11.23 23.05
CA SER A 241 20.67 12.69 23.32
C SER A 241 21.23 13.06 24.68
N ASN A 242 21.85 12.15 25.40
CA ASN A 242 22.67 12.31 26.60
C ASN A 242 22.23 13.50 27.49
N GLY A 243 20.93 13.61 27.82
CA GLY A 243 20.43 14.55 28.83
C GLY A 243 20.56 16.05 28.51
N ARG A 244 20.83 16.45 27.26
CA ARG A 244 20.66 17.84 26.83
C ARG A 244 19.16 18.15 26.82
N ASN A 245 18.74 18.82 27.91
CA ASN A 245 17.41 19.39 28.10
C ASN A 245 17.17 20.56 27.14
N ASP A 246 17.28 20.32 25.84
CA ASP A 246 16.78 21.28 24.89
C ASP A 246 15.28 20.96 24.76
N GLY A 247 14.37 21.92 25.02
CA GLY A 247 12.90 21.73 24.98
C GLY A 247 12.35 21.12 23.65
N TYR A 248 13.24 20.91 22.71
CA TYR A 248 13.06 20.16 21.48
C TYR A 248 12.90 18.65 21.71
N ALA A 249 13.51 18.08 22.76
CA ALA A 249 13.44 16.65 23.06
C ALA A 249 12.06 16.25 23.60
N GLU A 250 11.47 17.06 24.48
CA GLU A 250 10.18 16.76 25.12
C GLU A 250 9.03 16.74 24.10
N GLY A 251 8.96 17.74 23.22
CA GLY A 251 7.96 17.79 22.15
C GLY A 251 8.09 16.62 21.17
N SER A 252 9.31 16.17 20.89
CA SER A 252 9.58 15.03 20.01
C SER A 252 9.17 13.70 20.64
N ILE A 253 9.34 13.53 21.96
CA ILE A 253 8.88 12.33 22.68
C ILE A 253 7.36 12.22 22.64
N VAL A 254 6.66 13.30 22.97
CA VAL A 254 5.19 13.31 22.96
C VAL A 254 4.66 12.97 21.56
N LEU A 255 5.23 13.56 20.52
CA LEU A 255 4.85 13.30 19.15
C LEU A 255 5.12 11.84 18.75
N LEU A 256 6.28 11.31 19.09
CA LEU A 256 6.63 9.90 18.82
C LEU A 256 5.65 8.95 19.53
N VAL A 257 5.38 9.16 20.80
CA VAL A 257 4.44 8.31 21.56
C VAL A 257 3.05 8.40 20.96
N LEU A 258 2.56 9.60 20.62
CA LEU A 258 1.26 9.79 19.99
C LEU A 258 1.17 9.04 18.65
N MET A 259 2.20 9.17 17.81
CA MET A 259 2.25 8.46 16.52
C MET A 259 2.26 6.95 16.71
N LEU A 260 3.03 6.42 17.67
CA LEU A 260 3.05 4.99 17.99
C LEU A 260 1.67 4.51 18.47
N VAL A 261 1.02 5.24 19.36
CA VAL A 261 -0.33 4.91 19.85
C VAL A 261 -1.33 4.84 18.69
N VAL A 262 -1.28 5.81 17.77
CA VAL A 262 -2.13 5.82 16.58
C VAL A 262 -1.86 4.60 15.68
N GLN A 263 -0.60 4.25 15.44
CA GLN A 263 -0.25 3.09 14.63
C GLN A 263 -0.74 1.77 15.28
N PHE A 264 -0.59 1.62 16.59
CA PHE A 264 -1.11 0.47 17.32
C PHE A 264 -2.64 0.39 17.29
N ALA A 265 -3.33 1.53 17.47
CA ALA A 265 -4.79 1.59 17.39
C ALA A 265 -5.29 1.17 15.99
N ILE A 266 -4.65 1.64 14.93
CA ILE A 266 -4.96 1.23 13.54
C ILE A 266 -4.68 -0.27 13.36
N GLY A 267 -3.54 -0.76 13.86
CA GLY A 267 -3.18 -2.18 13.81
C GLY A 267 -4.22 -3.07 14.51
N ALA A 268 -4.79 -2.61 15.62
CA ALA A 268 -5.84 -3.33 16.35
C ALA A 268 -7.12 -3.55 15.52
N LEU A 269 -7.40 -2.69 14.51
CA LEU A 269 -8.51 -2.90 13.59
C LEU A 269 -8.36 -4.18 12.74
N SER A 270 -7.16 -4.75 12.65
CA SER A 270 -6.93 -6.03 11.97
C SER A 270 -7.70 -7.19 12.60
N PHE A 271 -7.99 -7.13 13.90
CA PHE A 271 -8.79 -8.14 14.61
C PHE A 271 -10.29 -8.04 14.33
N VAL A 272 -10.76 -6.91 13.77
CA VAL A 272 -12.16 -6.76 13.37
C VAL A 272 -12.37 -7.45 12.01
N PRO A 273 -13.35 -8.37 11.88
CA PRO A 273 -13.64 -9.02 10.60
C PRO A 273 -14.03 -7.99 9.52
N ALA A 274 -13.64 -8.28 8.26
CA ALA A 274 -13.97 -7.42 7.14
C ALA A 274 -15.49 -7.32 6.95
N GLY A 275 -15.99 -6.11 6.69
CA GLY A 275 -17.41 -5.86 6.45
C GLY A 275 -18.34 -6.06 7.66
N ARG A 276 -17.81 -6.24 8.89
CA ARG A 276 -18.65 -6.47 10.07
C ARG A 276 -19.63 -5.32 10.34
N LEU A 277 -19.16 -4.08 10.20
CA LEU A 277 -19.95 -2.87 10.50
C LEU A 277 -20.88 -2.46 9.36
N SER A 278 -20.79 -3.09 8.19
CA SER A 278 -21.73 -2.84 7.08
C SER A 278 -22.93 -3.79 7.07
N ARG A 279 -22.96 -4.79 7.93
CA ARG A 279 -24.01 -5.83 8.02
C ARG A 279 -25.01 -5.57 9.15
N GLY A 280 -24.82 -4.55 9.95
CA GLY A 280 -25.76 -4.03 10.94
C GLY A 280 -26.42 -2.76 10.45
#